data_189b8e061602724d9aa43e5b61ec02f7
#
_entry.id   189b8e061602724d9aa43e5b61ec02f7
#
_cell.length_a   1.000
_cell.length_b   1.000
_cell.length_c   1.000
_cell.angle_alpha   90.00
_cell.angle_beta   90.00
_cell.angle_gamma   90.00
#
_symmetry.space_group_name_H-M   'P 1'
#
loop_
_entity.id
_entity.type
_entity.pdbx_description
1 polymer ?
#
loop_
_entity_poly.entity_id
_entity_poly.type
_entity_poly.pdbx_seq_one_letter_code
_entity_poly.pdbx_strand_id
1 'polypeptide(L)'
;LRGGRVSATLDILSVDLKTRTVVLSRNDESPAYLFTATGVEVHDEPACCIGIYPRTKPVVIERPIDAYLGVLVTSDGVVHAGRRHGRQFDLLAFLHDELAQQWPAAQELADRVLDAAIALEQGRPTDDVSVIALTIVPTEESEAPVRRLHAHFPIE
;
A
#
# COMPACT_ATOMS: atom_id res chain seq x y z
N LEU A 1 2.99 -31.14 -4.29
CA LEU A 1 2.19 -30.07 -3.67
C LEU A 1 2.18 -30.28 -2.16
N ARG A 2 2.70 -29.33 -1.39
CA ARG A 2 2.84 -29.42 0.07
C ARG A 2 1.52 -29.06 0.78
N GLY A 3 0.41 -29.69 0.39
CA GLY A 3 -0.96 -29.54 0.89
C GLY A 3 -1.15 -28.63 2.11
N GLY A 4 -1.39 -27.34 1.92
CA GLY A 4 -1.75 -26.40 2.98
C GLY A 4 -0.66 -26.05 4.01
N ARG A 5 0.61 -26.39 3.78
CA ARG A 5 1.71 -26.10 4.70
C ARG A 5 2.48 -24.81 4.41
N VAL A 6 2.14 -24.14 3.33
CA VAL A 6 2.76 -22.86 2.92
C VAL A 6 1.64 -21.92 2.53
N SER A 7 1.58 -20.79 3.20
CA SER A 7 0.69 -19.69 2.87
C SER A 7 1.51 -18.47 2.50
N ALA A 8 0.92 -17.58 1.73
CA ALA A 8 1.49 -16.29 1.41
C ALA A 8 0.39 -15.22 1.35
N THR A 9 0.73 -14.01 1.70
CA THR A 9 -0.06 -12.82 1.39
C THR A 9 0.20 -12.42 -0.06
N LEU A 10 -0.81 -11.86 -0.72
CA LEU A 10 -0.67 -11.36 -2.07
C LEU A 10 -1.64 -10.22 -2.30
N ASP A 11 -1.10 -9.05 -2.54
CA ASP A 11 -1.84 -7.90 -3.02
C ASP A 11 -1.41 -7.57 -4.45
N ILE A 12 -2.38 -7.37 -5.33
CA ILE A 12 -2.15 -7.03 -6.72
C ILE A 12 -2.81 -5.69 -7.00
N LEU A 13 -2.00 -4.69 -7.29
CA LEU A 13 -2.45 -3.37 -7.72
C LEU A 13 -2.33 -3.27 -9.24
N SER A 14 -3.44 -3.08 -9.91
CA SER A 14 -3.54 -2.92 -11.36
C SER A 14 -4.07 -1.55 -11.73
N VAL A 15 -3.44 -0.90 -12.69
CA VAL A 15 -3.84 0.42 -13.20
C VAL A 15 -4.09 0.29 -14.71
N ASP A 16 -5.35 0.40 -15.10
CA ASP A 16 -5.74 0.46 -16.52
C ASP A 16 -5.96 1.92 -16.93
N LEU A 17 -5.01 2.44 -17.67
CA LEU A 17 -5.07 3.82 -18.17
C LEU A 17 -6.02 4.01 -19.35
N LYS A 18 -6.49 2.93 -19.97
CA LYS A 18 -7.45 2.98 -21.06
C LYS A 18 -8.88 3.09 -20.53
N THR A 19 -9.22 2.25 -19.57
CA THR A 19 -10.51 2.29 -18.88
C THR A 19 -10.52 3.33 -17.75
N ARG A 20 -9.36 3.86 -17.39
CA ARG A 20 -9.16 4.77 -16.25
C ARG A 20 -9.66 4.16 -14.94
N THR A 21 -9.15 2.98 -14.64
CA THR A 21 -9.58 2.22 -13.47
C THR A 21 -8.35 1.72 -12.70
N VAL A 22 -8.41 1.82 -11.38
CA VAL A 22 -7.48 1.16 -10.44
C VAL A 22 -8.22 -0.01 -9.80
N VAL A 23 -7.58 -1.17 -9.81
CA VAL A 23 -8.10 -2.38 -9.16
C VAL A 23 -7.06 -2.89 -8.18
N LEU A 24 -7.45 -3.03 -6.91
CA LEU A 24 -6.67 -3.68 -5.88
C LEU A 24 -7.34 -5.01 -5.52
N SER A 25 -6.60 -6.11 -5.70
CA SER A 25 -7.03 -7.46 -5.31
C SER A 25 -6.20 -7.91 -4.12
N ARG A 26 -6.85 -8.16 -2.98
CA ARG A 26 -6.19 -8.45 -1.71
C ARG A 26 -6.44 -9.89 -1.27
N ASN A 27 -5.36 -10.58 -0.93
CA ASN A 27 -5.33 -11.82 -0.16
C ASN A 27 -4.36 -11.65 1.03
N ASP A 28 -4.55 -10.56 1.77
CA ASP A 28 -3.78 -10.16 2.94
C ASP A 28 -4.74 -9.72 4.07
N GLU A 29 -4.32 -9.91 5.32
CA GLU A 29 -5.02 -9.40 6.50
C GLU A 29 -4.63 -7.95 6.81
N SER A 30 -3.51 -7.46 6.26
CA SER A 30 -3.09 -6.07 6.42
C SER A 30 -4.06 -5.12 5.71
N PRO A 31 -4.45 -4.00 6.33
CA PRO A 31 -5.34 -3.05 5.68
C PRO A 31 -4.66 -2.37 4.49
N ALA A 32 -5.46 -2.04 3.48
CA ALA A 32 -5.07 -1.15 2.40
C ALA A 32 -5.77 0.20 2.55
N TYR A 33 -5.14 1.25 2.08
CA TYR A 33 -5.64 2.61 2.18
C TYR A 33 -5.78 3.21 0.78
N LEU A 34 -7.00 3.66 0.47
CA LEU A 34 -7.24 4.48 -0.70
C LEU A 34 -7.52 5.90 -0.24
N PHE A 35 -6.91 6.88 -0.88
CA PHE A 35 -7.08 8.26 -0.49
C PHE A 35 -7.30 9.17 -1.71
N THR A 36 -8.08 10.19 -1.50
CA THR A 36 -8.45 11.21 -2.48
C THR A 36 -8.26 12.59 -1.86
N ALA A 37 -8.51 13.64 -2.61
CA ALA A 37 -8.52 15.00 -2.07
C ALA A 37 -9.57 15.21 -0.95
N THR A 38 -10.54 14.30 -0.80
CA THR A 38 -11.64 14.42 0.16
C THR A 38 -11.49 13.54 1.40
N GLY A 39 -10.52 12.62 1.43
CA GLY A 39 -10.30 11.76 2.60
C GLY A 39 -9.64 10.43 2.30
N VAL A 40 -9.55 9.61 3.33
CA VAL A 40 -8.94 8.27 3.33
C VAL A 40 -10.03 7.23 3.56
N GLU A 41 -10.05 6.21 2.71
CA GLU A 41 -10.83 4.99 2.87
C GLU A 41 -9.91 3.87 3.35
N VAL A 42 -10.28 3.19 4.43
CA VAL A 42 -9.57 2.02 4.94
C VAL A 42 -10.29 0.76 4.49
N HIS A 43 -9.54 -0.13 3.87
CA HIS A 43 -10.02 -1.44 3.45
C HIS A 43 -9.37 -2.52 4.30
N ASP A 44 -10.05 -2.90 5.37
CA ASP A 44 -9.61 -3.89 6.38
C ASP A 44 -10.50 -5.14 6.41
N GLU A 45 -11.34 -5.32 5.38
CA GLU A 45 -12.17 -6.51 5.27
C GLU A 45 -11.30 -7.78 5.30
N PRO A 46 -11.72 -8.81 6.04
CA PRO A 46 -10.95 -10.04 6.15
C PRO A 46 -10.70 -10.68 4.78
N ALA A 47 -9.44 -10.84 4.43
CA ALA A 47 -9.00 -11.52 3.23
C ALA A 47 -8.10 -12.70 3.61
N CYS A 48 -8.36 -13.86 3.02
CA CYS A 48 -7.63 -15.08 3.36
C CYS A 48 -6.36 -15.20 2.53
N CYS A 49 -5.23 -15.46 3.19
CA CYS A 49 -3.96 -15.75 2.53
C CYS A 49 -4.09 -16.89 1.52
N ILE A 50 -3.35 -16.80 0.42
CA ILE A 50 -3.27 -17.86 -0.58
C ILE A 50 -2.51 -19.08 -0.02
N GLY A 51 -2.88 -20.27 -0.47
CA GLY A 51 -2.23 -21.53 -0.09
C GLY A 51 -2.84 -22.23 1.13
N ILE A 52 -3.71 -21.57 1.92
CA ILE A 52 -4.42 -22.19 3.05
C ILE A 52 -5.56 -23.08 2.52
N TYR A 53 -6.34 -22.58 1.60
CA TYR A 53 -7.45 -23.29 0.98
C TYR A 53 -7.20 -23.54 -0.51
N PRO A 54 -7.77 -24.62 -1.10
CA PRO A 54 -7.63 -24.91 -2.53
C PRO A 54 -8.21 -23.81 -3.44
N ARG A 55 -9.15 -23.03 -2.92
CA ARG A 55 -9.79 -21.90 -3.60
C ARG A 55 -9.90 -20.74 -2.64
N THR A 56 -9.11 -19.72 -2.88
CA THR A 56 -9.16 -18.46 -2.11
C THR A 56 -9.69 -17.37 -3.02
N LYS A 57 -10.65 -16.60 -2.52
CA LYS A 57 -11.17 -15.43 -3.24
C LYS A 57 -10.51 -14.19 -2.68
N PRO A 58 -9.97 -13.32 -3.52
CA PRO A 58 -9.49 -12.01 -3.07
C PRO A 58 -10.67 -11.10 -2.68
N VAL A 59 -10.41 -10.15 -1.81
CA VAL A 59 -11.21 -8.93 -1.71
C VAL A 59 -10.79 -8.03 -2.86
N VAL A 60 -11.74 -7.61 -3.68
CA VAL A 60 -11.46 -6.78 -4.88
C VAL A 60 -12.07 -5.40 -4.68
N ILE A 61 -11.24 -4.39 -4.79
CA ILE A 61 -11.61 -2.99 -4.69
C ILE A 61 -11.34 -2.37 -6.06
N GLU A 62 -12.35 -1.76 -6.66
CA GLU A 62 -12.25 -1.07 -7.94
C GLU A 62 -12.62 0.39 -7.76
N ARG A 63 -11.80 1.29 -8.31
CA ARG A 63 -12.04 2.73 -8.28
C ARG A 63 -11.73 3.35 -9.64
N PRO A 64 -12.57 4.29 -10.11
CA PRO A 64 -12.22 5.10 -11.27
C PRO A 64 -11.00 5.96 -10.94
N ILE A 65 -10.20 6.23 -11.96
CA ILE A 65 -9.11 7.19 -11.86
C ILE A 65 -9.69 8.58 -12.03
N ASP A 66 -9.92 9.22 -10.91
CA ASP A 66 -10.21 10.65 -10.85
C ASP A 66 -8.92 11.44 -10.56
N ALA A 67 -9.03 12.77 -10.62
CA ALA A 67 -7.95 13.62 -10.16
C ALA A 67 -7.65 13.34 -8.68
N TYR A 68 -6.38 13.15 -8.31
CA TYR A 68 -5.95 12.88 -6.96
C TYR A 68 -6.49 11.56 -6.37
N LEU A 69 -6.02 10.47 -6.89
CA LEU A 69 -6.22 9.14 -6.31
C LEU A 69 -4.87 8.59 -5.82
N GLY A 70 -4.84 8.11 -4.58
CA GLY A 70 -3.70 7.41 -4.02
C GLY A 70 -4.09 6.04 -3.47
N VAL A 71 -3.13 5.13 -3.47
CA VAL A 71 -3.22 3.81 -2.86
C VAL A 71 -1.97 3.55 -2.06
N LEU A 72 -2.13 3.09 -0.82
CA LEU A 72 -1.04 2.64 0.04
C LEU A 72 -1.33 1.22 0.50
N VAL A 73 -0.37 0.34 0.29
CA VAL A 73 -0.37 -1.06 0.74
C VAL A 73 0.92 -1.32 1.50
N THR A 74 0.82 -2.03 2.61
CA THR A 74 1.96 -2.31 3.48
C THR A 74 1.97 -3.77 3.91
N SER A 75 3.16 -4.29 4.23
CA SER A 75 3.27 -5.57 4.93
C SER A 75 2.79 -5.45 6.38
N ASP A 76 2.54 -6.59 7.01
CA ASP A 76 2.16 -6.70 8.41
C ASP A 76 3.25 -6.17 9.37
N GLY A 77 4.52 -6.21 8.97
CA GLY A 77 5.61 -5.57 9.70
C GLY A 77 5.41 -4.07 9.92
N VAL A 78 4.79 -3.34 8.96
CA VAL A 78 4.39 -1.94 9.14
C VAL A 78 3.21 -1.82 10.11
N VAL A 79 2.17 -2.64 9.89
CA VAL A 79 0.94 -2.63 10.73
C VAL A 79 1.24 -2.93 12.20
N HIS A 80 2.22 -3.79 12.44
CA HIS A 80 2.62 -4.23 13.77
C HIS A 80 3.77 -3.43 14.38
N ALA A 81 4.31 -2.43 13.65
CA ALA A 81 5.44 -1.65 14.11
C ALA A 81 5.19 -1.02 15.49
N GLY A 82 6.16 -1.16 16.37
CA GLY A 82 6.15 -0.62 17.72
C GLY A 82 5.46 -1.48 18.78
N ARG A 83 4.75 -2.54 18.41
CA ARG A 83 4.00 -3.38 19.39
C ARG A 83 4.89 -3.94 20.50
N ARG A 84 6.11 -4.34 20.19
CA ARG A 84 7.10 -4.81 21.18
C ARG A 84 7.49 -3.73 22.20
N HIS A 85 7.33 -2.48 21.82
CA HIS A 85 7.70 -1.33 22.65
C HIS A 85 6.47 -0.66 23.28
N GLY A 86 5.31 -1.35 23.27
CA GLY A 86 4.05 -0.81 23.80
C GLY A 86 3.50 0.36 22.99
N ARG A 87 3.88 0.46 21.71
CA ARG A 87 3.41 1.47 20.75
C ARG A 87 2.63 0.78 19.63
N GLN A 88 1.86 1.56 18.90
CA GLN A 88 1.17 1.08 17.72
C GLN A 88 1.28 2.18 16.65
N PHE A 89 1.57 1.78 15.43
CA PHE A 89 1.57 2.72 14.32
C PHE A 89 0.12 2.97 13.87
N ASP A 90 -0.37 4.17 14.12
CA ASP A 90 -1.66 4.63 13.59
C ASP A 90 -1.44 5.19 12.18
N LEU A 91 -1.44 4.28 11.21
CA LEU A 91 -1.18 4.63 9.81
C LEU A 91 -2.29 5.50 9.22
N LEU A 92 -3.53 5.36 9.72
CA LEU A 92 -4.64 6.21 9.28
C LEU A 92 -4.44 7.66 9.73
N ALA A 93 -4.12 7.88 10.99
CA ALA A 93 -3.81 9.21 11.51
C ALA A 93 -2.61 9.81 10.79
N PHE A 94 -1.56 9.01 10.55
CA PHE A 94 -0.39 9.43 9.80
C PHE A 94 -0.76 9.91 8.38
N LEU A 95 -1.59 9.15 7.65
CA LEU A 95 -2.05 9.55 6.32
C LEU A 95 -2.88 10.82 6.34
N HIS A 96 -3.74 11.00 7.34
CA HIS A 96 -4.50 12.25 7.48
C HIS A 96 -3.58 13.45 7.69
N ASP A 97 -2.54 13.32 8.50
CA ASP A 97 -1.57 14.39 8.74
C ASP A 97 -0.77 14.72 7.47
N GLU A 98 -0.36 13.72 6.70
CA GLU A 98 0.35 13.90 5.42
C GLU A 98 -0.54 14.64 4.40
N LEU A 99 -1.77 14.18 4.22
CA LEU A 99 -2.71 14.76 3.26
C LEU A 99 -3.17 16.18 3.65
N ALA A 100 -3.18 16.50 4.95
CA ALA A 100 -3.50 17.83 5.42
C ALA A 100 -2.43 18.89 5.07
N GLN A 101 -1.20 18.45 4.83
CA GLN A 101 -0.10 19.35 4.44
C GLN A 101 -0.12 19.62 2.94
N GLN A 102 -0.03 18.55 2.16
CA GLN A 102 -0.07 18.60 0.69
C GLN A 102 -0.30 17.21 0.12
N TRP A 103 -0.66 17.13 -1.16
CA TRP A 103 -0.71 15.84 -1.86
C TRP A 103 0.69 15.26 -2.00
N PRO A 104 0.97 14.08 -1.42
CA PRO A 104 2.32 13.54 -1.37
C PRO A 104 2.75 12.96 -2.73
N ALA A 105 4.03 13.07 -3.04
CA ALA A 105 4.64 12.23 -4.06
C ALA A 105 4.72 10.77 -3.54
N ALA A 106 4.50 9.79 -4.44
CA ALA A 106 4.43 8.38 -4.05
C ALA A 106 5.70 7.90 -3.32
N GLN A 107 6.88 8.27 -3.83
CA GLN A 107 8.15 7.91 -3.20
C GLN A 107 8.30 8.53 -1.81
N GLU A 108 8.00 9.81 -1.67
CA GLU A 108 8.10 10.49 -0.38
C GLU A 108 7.16 9.91 0.66
N LEU A 109 5.94 9.54 0.25
CA LEU A 109 4.98 8.89 1.14
C LEU A 109 5.49 7.52 1.59
N ALA A 110 5.98 6.70 0.66
CA ALA A 110 6.52 5.39 0.97
C ALA A 110 7.71 5.48 1.93
N ASP A 111 8.65 6.39 1.67
CA ASP A 111 9.83 6.60 2.52
C ASP A 111 9.44 7.05 3.94
N ARG A 112 8.51 8.01 4.07
CA ARG A 112 8.06 8.49 5.39
C ARG A 112 7.32 7.41 6.20
N VAL A 113 6.48 6.60 5.56
CA VAL A 113 5.81 5.47 6.21
C VAL A 113 6.84 4.44 6.67
N LEU A 114 7.81 4.11 5.82
CA LEU A 114 8.89 3.18 6.14
C LEU A 114 9.72 3.68 7.31
N ASP A 115 10.18 4.93 7.26
CA ASP A 115 10.98 5.55 8.32
C ASP A 115 10.23 5.60 9.65
N ALA A 116 8.94 5.92 9.63
CA ALA A 116 8.10 5.93 10.83
C ALA A 116 7.97 4.53 11.45
N ALA A 117 7.76 3.50 10.62
CA ALA A 117 7.68 2.12 11.08
C ALA A 117 9.02 1.64 11.68
N ILE A 118 10.14 1.92 11.00
CA ILE A 118 11.50 1.58 11.49
C ILE A 118 11.82 2.32 12.79
N ALA A 119 11.43 3.59 12.91
CA ALA A 119 11.64 4.37 14.14
C ALA A 119 10.86 3.79 15.32
N LEU A 120 9.62 3.32 15.12
CA LEU A 120 8.83 2.63 16.14
C LEU A 120 9.48 1.32 16.59
N GLU A 121 10.19 0.63 15.71
CA GLU A 121 10.98 -0.58 16.00
C GLU A 121 12.40 -0.28 16.50
N GLN A 122 12.71 1.01 16.80
CA GLN A 122 14.01 1.48 17.26
C GLN A 122 15.17 1.09 16.34
N GLY A 123 14.92 1.10 15.02
CA GLY A 123 15.89 0.74 13.99
C GLY A 123 16.16 -0.77 13.85
N ARG A 124 15.36 -1.63 14.51
CA ARG A 124 15.53 -3.09 14.51
C ARG A 124 14.19 -3.80 14.27
N PRO A 125 13.64 -3.71 13.06
CA PRO A 125 12.42 -4.44 12.74
C PRO A 125 12.62 -5.94 12.94
N THR A 126 11.58 -6.64 13.39
CA THR A 126 11.58 -8.09 13.59
C THR A 126 10.96 -8.85 12.45
N ASP A 127 10.31 -8.12 11.57
CA ASP A 127 9.63 -8.68 10.41
C ASP A 127 9.94 -7.83 9.18
N ASP A 128 9.62 -8.34 8.00
CA ASP A 128 9.81 -7.64 6.75
C ASP A 128 8.90 -6.40 6.69
N VAL A 129 9.50 -5.24 6.51
CA VAL A 129 8.80 -3.95 6.43
C VAL A 129 8.80 -3.50 4.98
N SER A 130 7.64 -3.57 4.34
CA SER A 130 7.47 -3.20 2.93
C SER A 130 6.32 -2.22 2.76
N VAL A 131 6.51 -1.24 1.90
CA VAL A 131 5.52 -0.21 1.57
C VAL A 131 5.44 -0.03 0.07
N ILE A 132 4.23 -0.02 -0.45
CA ILE A 132 3.95 0.34 -1.84
C ILE A 132 2.98 1.51 -1.84
N ALA A 133 3.38 2.62 -2.44
CA ALA A 133 2.54 3.78 -2.65
C ALA A 133 2.34 4.05 -4.14
N LEU A 134 1.12 4.33 -4.52
CA LEU A 134 0.74 4.86 -5.82
C LEU A 134 0.05 6.20 -5.61
N THR A 135 0.44 7.23 -6.34
CA THR A 135 -0.29 8.49 -6.39
C THR A 135 -0.54 8.90 -7.83
N ILE A 136 -1.77 9.28 -8.12
CA ILE A 136 -2.21 9.77 -9.41
C ILE A 136 -2.59 11.23 -9.20
N VAL A 137 -2.00 12.10 -10.01
CA VAL A 137 -2.24 13.53 -9.99
C VAL A 137 -2.67 14.00 -11.38
N PRO A 138 -3.47 15.08 -11.48
CA PRO A 138 -3.72 15.71 -12.76
C PRO A 138 -2.39 16.21 -13.34
N THR A 139 -2.17 15.97 -14.60
CA THR A 139 -1.04 16.55 -15.33
C THR A 139 -1.56 17.72 -16.15
N GLU A 140 -1.02 18.90 -15.93
CA GLU A 140 -1.17 20.00 -16.87
C GLU A 140 -0.33 19.66 -18.09
N GLU A 141 -1.00 19.30 -19.18
CA GLU A 141 -0.47 18.98 -20.51
C GLU A 141 0.91 18.27 -20.53
N SER A 142 0.90 16.97 -20.61
CA SER A 142 2.12 16.24 -20.91
C SER A 142 2.41 16.29 -22.41
N GLU A 143 3.36 17.09 -22.84
CA GLU A 143 3.94 17.06 -24.18
C GLU A 143 4.70 15.76 -24.48
N ALA A 144 4.90 14.89 -23.50
CA ALA A 144 5.69 13.68 -23.67
C ALA A 144 4.81 12.46 -23.98
N PRO A 145 4.84 11.94 -25.23
CA PRO A 145 4.09 10.74 -25.59
C PRO A 145 4.66 9.45 -24.99
N VAL A 146 5.74 9.52 -24.22
CA VAL A 146 6.47 8.37 -23.68
C VAL A 146 6.25 8.26 -22.19
N ARG A 147 5.67 7.12 -21.77
CA ARG A 147 5.58 6.74 -20.35
C ARG A 147 6.90 6.14 -19.89
N ARG A 148 7.36 6.53 -18.72
CA ARG A 148 8.61 6.01 -18.12
C ARG A 148 8.32 5.46 -16.75
N LEU A 149 8.89 4.29 -16.44
CA LEU A 149 8.95 3.70 -15.11
C LEU A 149 10.42 3.62 -14.68
N HIS A 150 10.72 4.12 -13.50
CA HIS A 150 12.00 3.94 -12.85
C HIS A 150 11.81 3.07 -11.61
N ALA A 151 12.68 2.08 -11.44
CA ALA A 151 12.75 1.27 -10.24
C ALA A 151 14.21 1.17 -9.81
N HIS A 152 14.49 1.34 -8.52
CA HIS A 152 15.82 1.22 -7.94
C HIS A 152 15.76 0.20 -6.80
N PHE A 153 16.58 -0.84 -6.91
CA PHE A 153 16.71 -1.89 -5.91
C PHE A 153 18.16 -1.93 -5.44
N PRO A 154 18.46 -1.52 -4.19
CA PRO A 154 19.77 -1.77 -3.62
C PRO A 154 19.97 -3.28 -3.46
N ILE A 155 21.12 -3.78 -3.91
CA ILE A 155 21.54 -5.17 -3.71
C ILE A 155 22.73 -5.08 -2.76
N GLU A 156 22.59 -5.65 -1.56
CA GLU A 156 23.70 -5.85 -0.63
C GLU A 156 24.45 -7.15 -0.92
#